data_892354a61edcd5f679e186e2593fc219
#
_entry.id   892354a61edcd5f679e186e2593fc219
#
_cell.length_a   1.000
_cell.length_b   1.000
_cell.length_c   1.000
_cell.angle_alpha   90.00
_cell.angle_beta   90.00
_cell.angle_gamma   90.00
#
_symmetry.space_group_name_H-M   'P 1'
#
loop_
_entity.id
_entity.type
_entity.pdbx_description
1 polymer ?
#
loop_
_entity_poly.entity_id
_entity_poly.type
_entity_poly.pdbx_seq_one_letter_code
_entity_poly.pdbx_strand_id
1 'polypeptide(L)'
;MRFGLEERIIQKIVSAIDKHKAVKRAVIFGSRARGDYRYNSDIDIAIYTDGRACPGLIDDIDRAAGIYKVDVVDVNSLDNDDFKKSIERDGIEIYRRADA
;
A
#
# COMPACT_ATOMS: atom_id res chain seq x y z
N MET A 1 3.03 -16.96 -3.34
CA MET A 1 3.09 -16.07 -2.16
C MET A 1 4.08 -14.95 -2.42
N ARG A 2 3.69 -13.70 -2.14
CA ARG A 2 4.56 -12.53 -2.25
C ARG A 2 4.53 -11.75 -0.95
N PHE A 3 5.65 -11.16 -0.56
CA PHE A 3 5.75 -10.33 0.65
C PHE A 3 5.39 -11.10 1.94
N GLY A 4 5.49 -12.43 1.92
CA GLY A 4 5.01 -13.26 3.00
C GLY A 4 3.49 -13.32 3.14
N LEU A 5 2.76 -12.94 2.08
CA LEU A 5 1.29 -12.90 2.06
C LEU A 5 0.76 -13.83 0.97
N GLU A 6 -0.35 -14.51 1.28
CA GLU A 6 -1.06 -15.28 0.25
C GLU A 6 -1.56 -14.33 -0.84
N GLU A 7 -1.57 -14.80 -2.07
CA GLU A 7 -1.97 -13.99 -3.21
C GLU A 7 -3.41 -13.47 -3.05
N ARG A 8 -4.31 -14.26 -2.45
CA ARG A 8 -5.69 -13.82 -2.20
C ARG A 8 -5.78 -12.58 -1.31
N ILE A 9 -4.87 -12.43 -0.34
CA ILE A 9 -4.83 -11.25 0.53
C ILE A 9 -4.40 -10.03 -0.28
N ILE A 10 -3.37 -10.18 -1.11
CA ILE A 10 -2.91 -9.10 -1.98
C ILE A 10 -4.02 -8.65 -2.92
N GLN A 11 -4.75 -9.61 -3.53
CA GLN A 11 -5.84 -9.29 -4.45
C GLN A 11 -7.00 -8.59 -3.75
N LYS A 12 -7.32 -8.96 -2.52
CA LYS A 12 -8.35 -8.28 -1.75
C LYS A 12 -7.96 -6.83 -1.45
N ILE A 13 -6.69 -6.61 -1.08
CA ILE A 13 -6.17 -5.27 -0.83
C ILE A 13 -6.24 -4.43 -2.12
N VAL A 14 -5.79 -4.98 -3.24
CA VAL A 14 -5.82 -4.31 -4.53
C VAL A 14 -7.25 -3.96 -4.93
N SER A 15 -8.20 -4.87 -4.73
CA SER A 15 -9.62 -4.62 -5.04
C SER A 15 -10.18 -3.49 -4.17
N ALA A 16 -9.81 -3.44 -2.90
CA ALA A 16 -10.23 -2.37 -1.99
C ALA A 16 -9.69 -1.02 -2.47
N ILE A 17 -8.43 -0.97 -2.88
CA ILE A 17 -7.78 0.24 -3.39
C ILE A 17 -8.46 0.70 -4.70
N ASP A 18 -8.76 -0.23 -5.59
CA ASP A 18 -9.33 0.07 -6.91
C ASP A 18 -10.69 0.77 -6.82
N LYS A 19 -11.43 0.59 -5.73
CA LYS A 19 -12.71 1.28 -5.52
C LYS A 19 -12.54 2.79 -5.36
N HIS A 20 -11.37 3.25 -4.99
CA HIS A 20 -11.12 4.66 -4.73
C HIS A 20 -10.46 5.31 -5.95
N LYS A 21 -11.26 6.03 -6.72
CA LYS A 21 -10.85 6.56 -8.02
C LYS A 21 -9.71 7.57 -7.95
N ALA A 22 -9.52 8.21 -6.80
CA ALA A 22 -8.42 9.15 -6.61
C ALA A 22 -7.06 8.47 -6.52
N VAL A 23 -7.01 7.17 -6.23
CA VAL A 23 -5.75 6.43 -6.13
C VAL A 23 -5.22 6.12 -7.51
N LYS A 24 -4.01 6.56 -7.79
CA LYS A 24 -3.32 6.30 -9.06
C LYS A 24 -2.41 5.09 -8.97
N ARG A 25 -1.79 4.88 -7.81
CA ARG A 25 -0.76 3.86 -7.65
C ARG A 25 -0.64 3.49 -6.19
N ALA A 26 -0.28 2.24 -5.91
CA ALA A 26 0.02 1.78 -4.56
C ALA A 26 1.24 0.87 -4.58
N VAL A 27 2.10 1.02 -3.59
CA VAL A 27 3.30 0.18 -3.45
C VAL A 27 3.36 -0.38 -2.03
N ILE A 28 3.88 -1.60 -1.89
CA ILE A 28 4.29 -2.14 -0.61
C ILE A 28 5.74 -1.73 -0.39
N PHE A 29 6.05 -1.23 0.80
CA PHE A 29 7.41 -0.86 1.17
C PHE A 29 7.76 -1.46 2.53
N GLY A 30 8.88 -1.06 3.12
CA GLY A 30 9.29 -1.55 4.42
C GLY A 30 9.76 -3.00 4.40
N SER A 31 9.65 -3.68 5.53
CA SER A 31 10.26 -5.00 5.72
C SER A 31 9.72 -6.07 4.76
N ARG A 32 8.42 -6.03 4.45
CA ARG A 32 7.83 -7.02 3.54
C ARG A 32 8.33 -6.85 2.11
N ALA A 33 8.58 -5.62 1.68
CA ALA A 33 9.14 -5.35 0.36
C ALA A 33 10.63 -5.73 0.30
N ARG A 34 11.39 -5.45 1.37
CA ARG A 34 12.82 -5.79 1.43
C ARG A 34 13.09 -7.28 1.61
N GLY A 35 12.14 -8.03 2.17
CA GLY A 35 12.30 -9.45 2.43
C GLY A 35 12.80 -9.80 3.82
N ASP A 36 13.02 -8.81 4.70
CA ASP A 36 13.48 -9.05 6.07
C ASP A 36 12.33 -9.07 7.08
N TYR A 37 11.12 -9.34 6.61
CA TYR A 37 9.92 -9.39 7.44
C TYR A 37 9.85 -10.65 8.29
N ARG A 38 9.03 -10.57 9.33
CA ARG A 38 8.57 -11.71 10.13
C ARG A 38 7.10 -11.95 9.86
N TYR A 39 6.56 -13.08 10.30
CA TYR A 39 5.16 -13.44 10.06
C TYR A 39 4.18 -12.40 10.63
N ASN A 40 4.57 -11.70 11.70
CA ASN A 40 3.74 -10.68 12.35
C ASN A 40 4.11 -9.24 11.96
N SER A 41 4.94 -9.07 10.95
CA SER A 41 5.28 -7.73 10.47
C SER A 41 4.06 -7.03 9.87
N ASP A 42 3.96 -5.72 10.11
CA ASP A 42 2.91 -4.90 9.51
C ASP A 42 3.06 -4.87 7.99
N ILE A 43 1.95 -4.66 7.30
CA ILE A 43 1.96 -4.41 5.85
C ILE A 43 2.05 -2.91 5.67
N ASP A 44 3.14 -2.41 5.10
CA ASP A 44 3.34 -0.99 4.84
C ASP A 44 2.96 -0.68 3.40
N ILE A 45 1.94 0.17 3.21
CA ILE A 45 1.44 0.53 1.88
C ILE A 45 1.53 2.04 1.70
N ALA A 46 2.17 2.45 0.61
CA ALA A 46 2.23 3.85 0.20
C ALA A 46 1.22 4.07 -0.93
N ILE A 47 0.39 5.09 -0.79
CA ILE A 47 -0.66 5.44 -1.73
C ILE A 47 -0.29 6.74 -2.44
N TYR A 48 -0.35 6.72 -3.77
CA TYR A 48 -0.18 7.91 -4.62
C TYR A 48 -1.55 8.26 -5.19
N THR A 49 -2.00 9.49 -4.97
CA THR A 49 -3.32 9.94 -5.42
C THR A 49 -3.21 11.11 -6.39
N ASP A 50 -4.36 11.49 -6.93
CA ASP A 50 -4.48 12.70 -7.76
C ASP A 50 -4.73 13.97 -6.95
N GLY A 51 -4.61 13.88 -5.61
CA GLY A 51 -4.82 15.01 -4.69
C GLY A 51 -6.20 15.04 -4.05
N ARG A 52 -7.16 14.27 -4.57
CA ARG A 52 -8.49 14.19 -3.96
C ARG A 52 -8.45 13.32 -2.71
N ALA A 53 -9.38 13.58 -1.79
CA ALA A 53 -9.53 12.74 -0.59
C ALA A 53 -10.03 11.35 -0.96
N CYS A 54 -9.68 10.37 -0.14
CA CYS A 54 -10.11 8.98 -0.32
C CYS A 54 -10.82 8.51 0.94
N PRO A 55 -12.03 9.05 1.23
CA PRO A 55 -12.74 8.66 2.46
C PRO A 55 -13.00 7.16 2.48
N GLY A 56 -12.71 6.52 3.61
CA GLY A 56 -12.92 5.09 3.79
C GLY A 56 -11.80 4.19 3.25
N LEU A 57 -10.78 4.74 2.61
CA LEU A 57 -9.71 3.94 2.01
C LEU A 57 -8.97 3.09 3.04
N ILE A 58 -8.57 3.69 4.16
CA ILE A 58 -7.83 2.98 5.20
C ILE A 58 -8.67 1.84 5.77
N ASP A 59 -9.95 2.11 6.06
CA ASP A 59 -10.87 1.08 6.58
C ASP A 59 -11.08 -0.05 5.58
N ASP A 60 -11.19 0.26 4.29
CA ASP A 60 -11.38 -0.74 3.25
C ASP A 60 -10.15 -1.64 3.13
N ILE A 61 -8.95 -1.05 3.21
CA ILE A 61 -7.70 -1.81 3.17
C ILE A 61 -7.58 -2.69 4.41
N ASP A 62 -7.88 -2.13 5.58
CA ASP A 62 -7.83 -2.87 6.85
C ASP A 62 -8.72 -4.11 6.81
N ARG A 63 -9.94 -3.95 6.32
CA ARG A 63 -10.88 -5.09 6.20
C ARG A 63 -10.37 -6.12 5.21
N ALA A 64 -9.80 -5.66 4.10
CA ALA A 64 -9.27 -6.57 3.07
C ALA A 64 -8.08 -7.37 3.59
N ALA A 65 -7.26 -6.78 4.44
CA ALA A 65 -6.06 -7.42 4.99
C ALA A 65 -6.37 -8.49 6.05
N GLY A 66 -7.59 -8.49 6.60
CA GLY A 66 -8.02 -9.48 7.59
C GLY A 66 -7.25 -9.38 8.90
N ILE A 67 -6.48 -10.41 9.22
CA ILE A 67 -5.74 -10.46 10.49
C ILE A 67 -4.46 -9.62 10.48
N TYR A 68 -4.04 -9.15 9.30
CA TYR A 68 -2.80 -8.38 9.20
C TYR A 68 -3.05 -6.91 9.53
N LYS A 69 -2.12 -6.32 10.27
CA LYS A 69 -2.13 -4.88 10.50
C LYS A 69 -1.53 -4.17 9.29
N VAL A 70 -2.17 -3.10 8.85
CA VAL A 70 -1.71 -2.32 7.69
C VAL A 70 -1.43 -0.89 8.13
N ASP A 71 -0.27 -0.38 7.73
CA ASP A 71 0.08 1.03 7.86
C ASP A 71 -0.01 1.67 6.48
N VAL A 72 -0.92 2.63 6.32
CA VAL A 72 -1.14 3.32 5.05
C VAL A 72 -0.54 4.72 5.12
N VAL A 73 0.30 5.03 4.14
CA VAL A 73 0.96 6.34 4.03
C VAL A 73 0.47 7.02 2.75
N ASP A 74 -0.04 8.24 2.89
CA ASP A 74 -0.37 9.09 1.74
C ASP A 74 0.89 9.85 1.34
N VAL A 75 1.51 9.43 0.24
CA VAL A 75 2.77 10.01 -0.23
C VAL A 75 2.61 11.48 -0.58
N ASN A 76 1.43 11.87 -1.08
CA ASN A 76 1.16 13.26 -1.44
C ASN A 76 1.22 14.21 -0.23
N SER A 77 1.01 13.68 0.97
CA SER A 77 1.01 14.46 2.22
C SER A 77 2.32 14.41 2.98
N LEU A 78 3.32 13.67 2.48
CA LEU A 78 4.61 13.55 3.16
C LEU A 78 5.49 14.76 2.90
N ASP A 79 6.10 15.29 3.96
CA ASP A 79 7.09 16.37 3.88
C ASP A 79 8.53 15.88 3.95
N ASN A 80 8.72 14.63 4.41
CA ASN A 80 10.06 14.08 4.61
C ASN A 80 10.57 13.44 3.31
N ASP A 81 11.53 14.12 2.68
CA ASP A 81 12.09 13.68 1.40
C ASP A 81 12.88 12.37 1.53
N ASP A 82 13.58 12.17 2.64
CA ASP A 82 14.32 10.92 2.87
C ASP A 82 13.39 9.72 2.96
N PHE A 83 12.25 9.90 3.61
CA PHE A 83 11.23 8.85 3.70
C PHE A 83 10.64 8.55 2.32
N LYS A 84 10.31 9.58 1.54
CA LYS A 84 9.84 9.40 0.17
C LYS A 84 10.85 8.60 -0.67
N LYS A 85 12.13 8.94 -0.56
CA LYS A 85 13.18 8.24 -1.28
C LYS A 85 13.29 6.77 -0.85
N SER A 86 13.15 6.49 0.44
CA SER A 86 13.20 5.10 0.92
C SER A 86 12.02 4.28 0.39
N ILE A 87 10.83 4.89 0.29
CA ILE A 87 9.66 4.24 -0.30
C ILE A 87 9.93 3.93 -1.78
N GLU A 88 10.47 4.88 -2.53
CA GLU A 88 10.78 4.69 -3.95
C GLU A 88 11.86 3.64 -4.15
N ARG A 89 12.88 3.62 -3.30
CA ARG A 89 13.99 2.67 -3.41
C ARG A 89 13.53 1.24 -3.14
N ASP A 90 12.76 1.02 -2.07
CA ASP A 90 12.39 -0.31 -1.59
C ASP A 90 10.99 -0.74 -2.06
N GLY A 91 10.15 0.20 -2.47
CA GLY A 91 8.75 -0.06 -2.79
C GLY A 91 8.56 -0.93 -4.00
N ILE A 92 7.60 -1.84 -3.90
CA ILE A 92 7.22 -2.73 -5.02
C ILE A 92 5.76 -2.45 -5.33
N GLU A 93 5.48 -2.08 -6.57
CA GLU A 93 4.15 -1.71 -7.00
C GLU A 93 3.20 -2.90 -6.96
N ILE A 94 2.03 -2.72 -6.34
CA ILE A 94 0.98 -3.73 -6.34
C ILE A 94 -0.26 -3.27 -7.10
N TYR A 95 -0.38 -1.98 -7.38
CA TYR A 95 -1.54 -1.42 -8.09
C TYR A 95 -1.14 -0.19 -8.88
N ARG A 96 -1.67 -0.09 -10.09
CA ARG A 96 -1.55 1.10 -10.95
C ARG A 96 -2.83 1.23 -11.75
N ARG A 97 -3.41 2.43 -11.73
CA ARG A 97 -4.60 2.71 -12.53
C ARG A 97 -4.19 2.91 -13.99
N ALA A 98 -4.91 2.26 -14.89
CA ALA A 98 -4.52 2.18 -16.30
C ALA A 98 -4.51 3.54 -17.01
N ASP A 99 -5.32 4.49 -16.55
CA ASP A 99 -5.45 5.83 -17.13
C ASP A 99 -4.68 6.90 -16.32
N ALA A 100 -3.81 6.49 -15.43
CA ALA A 100 -3.04 7.39 -14.58
C ALA A 100 -1.81 7.94 -15.29
#